data_e269d8a9a7bbe26c277653c057231d33
#
_entry.id   e269d8a9a7bbe26c277653c057231d33
#
_cell.length_a   1.000
_cell.length_b   1.000
_cell.length_c   1.000
_cell.angle_alpha   90.00
_cell.angle_beta   90.00
_cell.angle_gamma   90.00
#
_symmetry.space_group_name_H-M   'P 1'
#
loop_
_entity.id
_entity.type
_entity.pdbx_description
1 polymer ?
#
loop_
_entity_poly.entity_id
_entity_poly.type
_entity_poly.pdbx_seq_one_letter_code
_entity_poly.pdbx_strand_id
1 'polypeptide(L)'
;MEALLDSEAETGTDAFLLLAKQADVVLESYRPGVVDRLGIGYEAVRSVNPRIVYCSTSGYGQDGPASSWAGHDINYLAMGGYLHTSERGEGGKPPIPGATIADSAAGGMHACLSIMAALMRRERTGEGEYLDVSVAEGVLGLMSLYIDDHLATGAMPGPGHDVLTGRYAFYDTYQCRDGGWVAVGAIEAHFYRNLCKAIGCEQWSEHQYDDAVQDQVREDFRAAFAKRDRDDWVAELAPADTCVAPVYSIDEVANDPHLNARGAFSEAAHSDRGNFRQVGYVLAGMDAPDGPAEARDARITQTDALLGEAGMTAETLASLREQGIID
;
A
#
# COMPACT_ATOMS: atom_id res chain seq x y z
N MET A 1 -20.04 -10.18 -0.48
CA MET A 1 -20.97 -10.89 0.43
C MET A 1 -20.27 -10.98 1.78
N GLU A 2 -20.99 -10.80 2.86
CA GLU A 2 -20.44 -10.73 4.22
C GLU A 2 -21.28 -11.60 5.15
N ALA A 3 -20.62 -12.44 5.97
CA ALA A 3 -21.25 -13.22 7.03
C ALA A 3 -20.54 -12.94 8.34
N LEU A 4 -21.30 -12.76 9.42
CA LEU A 4 -20.76 -12.62 10.77
C LEU A 4 -20.90 -13.94 11.52
N LEU A 5 -19.76 -14.47 12.01
CA LEU A 5 -19.66 -15.74 12.71
C LEU A 5 -18.87 -15.55 14.00
N ASP A 6 -19.37 -16.12 15.10
CA ASP A 6 -18.57 -16.28 16.31
C ASP A 6 -17.67 -17.51 16.18
N SER A 7 -16.43 -17.29 15.80
CA SER A 7 -15.43 -18.37 15.66
C SER A 7 -14.89 -18.93 16.97
N GLU A 8 -15.27 -18.36 18.13
CA GLU A 8 -14.92 -18.92 19.44
C GLU A 8 -15.88 -20.06 19.85
N ALA A 9 -17.07 -20.12 19.23
CA ALA A 9 -17.99 -21.21 19.41
C ALA A 9 -17.68 -22.37 18.45
N GLU A 10 -17.74 -23.62 18.90
CA GLU A 10 -17.51 -24.83 18.09
C GLU A 10 -18.39 -24.83 16.83
N THR A 11 -19.66 -24.48 16.98
CA THR A 11 -20.62 -24.39 15.86
C THR A 11 -20.32 -23.23 14.89
N GLY A 12 -19.68 -22.15 15.36
CA GLY A 12 -19.17 -21.07 14.52
C GLY A 12 -17.96 -21.52 13.67
N THR A 13 -17.08 -22.32 14.26
CA THR A 13 -15.98 -22.99 13.54
C THR A 13 -16.50 -23.91 12.45
N ASP A 14 -17.53 -24.73 12.73
CA ASP A 14 -18.17 -25.60 11.73
C ASP A 14 -18.78 -24.80 10.57
N ALA A 15 -19.45 -23.69 10.88
CA ALA A 15 -20.00 -22.79 9.86
C ALA A 15 -18.90 -22.18 8.97
N PHE A 16 -17.78 -21.76 9.57
CA PHE A 16 -16.62 -21.28 8.83
C PHE A 16 -16.02 -22.37 7.91
N LEU A 17 -15.80 -23.56 8.42
CA LEU A 17 -15.25 -24.68 7.64
C LEU A 17 -16.19 -25.09 6.49
N LEU A 18 -17.50 -24.96 6.68
CA LEU A 18 -18.48 -25.20 5.61
C LEU A 18 -18.32 -24.20 4.47
N LEU A 19 -18.11 -22.91 4.77
CA LEU A 19 -17.80 -21.87 3.78
C LEU A 19 -16.43 -22.11 3.13
N ALA A 20 -15.42 -22.41 3.92
CA ALA A 20 -14.05 -22.64 3.46
C ALA A 20 -13.94 -23.82 2.48
N LYS A 21 -14.84 -24.81 2.59
CA LYS A 21 -14.92 -25.96 1.67
C LYS A 21 -15.18 -25.56 0.23
N GLN A 22 -15.84 -24.41 0.01
CA GLN A 22 -16.18 -23.88 -1.32
C GLN A 22 -15.34 -22.66 -1.71
N ALA A 23 -14.50 -22.17 -0.81
CA ALA A 23 -13.66 -21.00 -1.05
C ALA A 23 -12.43 -21.36 -1.89
N ASP A 24 -11.95 -20.41 -2.67
CA ASP A 24 -10.66 -20.49 -3.35
C ASP A 24 -9.51 -20.03 -2.46
N VAL A 25 -9.78 -19.04 -1.61
CA VAL A 25 -8.79 -18.39 -0.76
C VAL A 25 -9.35 -18.16 0.63
N VAL A 26 -8.53 -18.40 1.65
CA VAL A 26 -8.72 -17.87 3.00
C VAL A 26 -7.59 -16.88 3.25
N LEU A 27 -7.93 -15.66 3.68
CA LEU A 27 -7.00 -14.64 4.11
C LEU A 27 -7.34 -14.24 5.55
N GLU A 28 -6.34 -14.27 6.42
CA GLU A 28 -6.47 -13.83 7.81
C GLU A 28 -5.29 -12.94 8.23
N SER A 29 -5.46 -12.16 9.29
CA SER A 29 -4.44 -11.26 9.82
C SER A 29 -4.35 -11.31 11.35
N TYR A 30 -4.65 -12.44 11.94
CA TYR A 30 -4.51 -12.64 13.38
C TYR A 30 -3.03 -12.82 13.77
N ARG A 31 -2.76 -12.71 15.06
CA ARG A 31 -1.44 -13.09 15.59
C ARG A 31 -1.21 -14.59 15.45
N PRO A 32 0.05 -15.02 15.28
CA PRO A 32 0.40 -16.44 15.16
C PRO A 32 -0.26 -17.32 16.23
N GLY A 33 -0.78 -18.46 15.80
CA GLY A 33 -1.43 -19.45 16.66
C GLY A 33 -2.89 -19.15 17.07
N VAL A 34 -3.43 -17.97 16.74
CA VAL A 34 -4.84 -17.65 17.06
C VAL A 34 -5.79 -18.51 16.24
N VAL A 35 -5.63 -18.56 14.94
CA VAL A 35 -6.50 -19.32 14.02
C VAL A 35 -6.45 -20.83 14.30
N ASP A 36 -5.29 -21.36 14.71
CA ASP A 36 -5.16 -22.78 15.10
C ASP A 36 -5.94 -23.08 16.38
N ARG A 37 -5.85 -22.19 17.39
CA ARG A 37 -6.62 -22.31 18.62
C ARG A 37 -8.13 -22.23 18.37
N LEU A 38 -8.56 -21.44 17.38
CA LEU A 38 -9.96 -21.32 16.96
C LEU A 38 -10.44 -22.49 16.09
N GLY A 39 -9.55 -23.40 15.66
CA GLY A 39 -9.90 -24.51 14.79
C GLY A 39 -10.15 -24.13 13.32
N ILE A 40 -9.71 -22.95 12.90
CA ILE A 40 -9.87 -22.41 11.54
C ILE A 40 -8.53 -22.17 10.83
N GLY A 41 -7.43 -22.70 11.39
CA GLY A 41 -6.11 -22.63 10.79
C GLY A 41 -5.96 -23.47 9.53
N TYR A 42 -4.80 -23.35 8.88
CA TYR A 42 -4.53 -23.96 7.59
C TYR A 42 -4.82 -25.46 7.53
N GLU A 43 -4.36 -26.25 8.51
CA GLU A 43 -4.54 -27.71 8.49
C GLU A 43 -6.03 -28.11 8.64
N ALA A 44 -6.80 -27.37 9.45
CA ALA A 44 -8.24 -27.59 9.58
C ALA A 44 -8.95 -27.32 8.25
N VAL A 45 -8.66 -26.17 7.63
CA VAL A 45 -9.26 -25.78 6.33
C VAL A 45 -8.82 -26.72 5.22
N ARG A 46 -7.53 -27.08 5.15
CA ARG A 46 -6.99 -28.02 4.16
C ARG A 46 -7.65 -29.38 4.23
N SER A 47 -8.01 -29.84 5.43
CA SER A 47 -8.66 -31.14 5.63
C SER A 47 -10.03 -31.23 4.93
N VAL A 48 -10.74 -30.10 4.79
CA VAL A 48 -12.04 -30.01 4.11
C VAL A 48 -11.93 -29.48 2.68
N ASN A 49 -10.84 -28.77 2.35
CA ASN A 49 -10.56 -28.24 1.02
C ASN A 49 -9.06 -28.31 0.70
N PRO A 50 -8.58 -29.44 0.12
CA PRO A 50 -7.15 -29.59 -0.23
C PRO A 50 -6.64 -28.59 -1.29
N ARG A 51 -7.55 -27.90 -1.97
CA ARG A 51 -7.21 -26.90 -3.00
C ARG A 51 -7.14 -25.47 -2.47
N ILE A 52 -7.33 -25.26 -1.17
CA ILE A 52 -7.36 -23.92 -0.58
C ILE A 52 -6.00 -23.22 -0.69
N VAL A 53 -6.00 -21.97 -1.08
CA VAL A 53 -4.87 -21.06 -0.87
C VAL A 53 -5.14 -20.33 0.46
N TYR A 54 -4.34 -20.63 1.46
CA TYR A 54 -4.50 -20.06 2.80
C TYR A 54 -3.38 -19.05 3.06
N CYS A 55 -3.73 -17.77 3.22
CA CYS A 55 -2.78 -16.68 3.44
C CYS A 55 -2.91 -16.12 4.85
N SER A 56 -1.87 -16.29 5.65
CA SER A 56 -1.71 -15.61 6.94
C SER A 56 -0.84 -14.37 6.73
N THR A 57 -1.43 -13.18 6.92
CA THR A 57 -0.70 -11.91 6.82
C THR A 57 -0.48 -11.36 8.22
N SER A 58 0.76 -11.34 8.69
CA SER A 58 1.09 -10.86 10.04
C SER A 58 2.22 -9.85 10.02
N GLY A 59 2.37 -9.09 11.11
CA GLY A 59 3.36 -8.02 11.17
C GLY A 59 4.81 -8.50 10.99
N TYR A 60 5.15 -9.65 11.60
CA TYR A 60 6.53 -10.13 11.66
C TYR A 60 6.68 -11.60 11.20
N GLY A 61 5.68 -12.16 10.53
CA GLY A 61 5.66 -13.56 10.11
C GLY A 61 5.13 -14.50 11.20
N GLN A 62 4.91 -15.75 10.83
CA GLN A 62 4.32 -16.78 11.70
C GLN A 62 5.36 -17.41 12.64
N ASP A 63 6.64 -17.25 12.35
CA ASP A 63 7.75 -17.76 13.16
C ASP A 63 8.83 -16.70 13.44
N GLY A 64 9.96 -17.09 14.03
CA GLY A 64 11.04 -16.20 14.37
C GLY A 64 10.86 -15.44 15.69
N PRO A 65 11.93 -14.75 16.16
CA PRO A 65 11.95 -14.13 17.50
C PRO A 65 10.92 -13.02 17.72
N ALA A 66 10.47 -12.35 16.64
CA ALA A 66 9.55 -11.23 16.68
C ALA A 66 8.10 -11.62 16.38
N SER A 67 7.80 -12.88 16.04
CA SER A 67 6.48 -13.30 15.58
C SER A 67 5.34 -12.97 16.56
N SER A 68 5.61 -12.93 17.88
CA SER A 68 4.65 -12.56 18.92
C SER A 68 4.57 -11.06 19.21
N TRP A 69 5.39 -10.23 18.57
CA TRP A 69 5.39 -8.79 18.82
C TRP A 69 4.11 -8.13 18.29
N ALA A 70 3.65 -7.12 19.03
CA ALA A 70 2.63 -6.21 18.54
C ALA A 70 3.30 -5.14 17.65
N GLY A 71 2.63 -4.78 16.56
CA GLY A 71 3.11 -3.74 15.65
C GLY A 71 2.00 -3.19 14.78
N HIS A 72 2.27 -2.04 14.22
CA HIS A 72 1.51 -1.37 13.17
C HIS A 72 2.48 -0.87 12.11
N ASP A 73 1.98 -0.31 11.03
CA ASP A 73 2.71 0.17 9.86
C ASP A 73 4.10 0.76 10.18
N ILE A 74 4.14 1.74 11.06
CA ILE A 74 5.39 2.44 11.43
C ILE A 74 6.45 1.52 12.06
N ASN A 75 6.04 0.48 12.79
CA ASN A 75 6.96 -0.46 13.43
C ASN A 75 7.65 -1.34 12.38
N TYR A 76 6.93 -1.76 11.34
CA TYR A 76 7.46 -2.55 10.24
C TYR A 76 8.39 -1.71 9.36
N LEU A 77 8.03 -0.45 9.08
CA LEU A 77 8.90 0.50 8.39
C LEU A 77 10.20 0.78 9.17
N ALA A 78 10.10 0.88 10.49
CA ALA A 78 11.27 1.07 11.35
C ALA A 78 12.22 -0.12 11.30
N MET A 79 11.69 -1.33 11.46
CA MET A 79 12.47 -2.57 11.46
C MET A 79 13.07 -2.87 10.09
N GLY A 80 12.35 -2.58 9.01
CA GLY A 80 12.81 -2.80 7.63
C GLY A 80 13.77 -1.73 7.10
N GLY A 81 14.19 -0.74 7.91
CA GLY A 81 15.19 0.27 7.53
C GLY A 81 14.65 1.50 6.79
N TYR A 82 13.38 1.51 6.37
CA TYR A 82 12.77 2.61 5.64
C TYR A 82 12.89 3.95 6.37
N LEU A 83 12.57 3.98 7.67
CA LEU A 83 12.66 5.21 8.46
C LEU A 83 14.10 5.68 8.66
N HIS A 84 15.08 4.77 8.61
CA HIS A 84 16.49 5.12 8.75
C HIS A 84 17.03 5.86 7.51
N THR A 85 16.63 5.45 6.32
CA THR A 85 17.09 6.04 5.05
C THR A 85 16.31 7.27 4.63
N SER A 86 15.14 7.51 5.22
CA SER A 86 14.31 8.68 4.95
C SER A 86 14.93 9.96 5.50
N GLU A 87 14.66 11.09 4.86
CA GLU A 87 15.14 12.40 5.30
C GLU A 87 14.70 12.70 6.75
N ARG A 88 15.58 13.36 7.51
CA ARG A 88 15.31 13.68 8.91
C ARG A 88 14.53 15.00 9.03
N GLY A 89 13.53 14.99 9.89
CA GLY A 89 12.86 16.20 10.35
C GLY A 89 13.67 16.95 11.41
N GLU A 90 13.05 17.96 11.99
CA GLU A 90 13.63 18.77 13.04
C GLU A 90 14.17 17.89 14.21
N GLY A 91 15.35 18.23 14.70
CA GLY A 91 16.02 17.49 15.77
C GLY A 91 16.51 16.09 15.37
N GLY A 92 16.57 15.76 14.07
CA GLY A 92 17.00 14.46 13.57
C GLY A 92 15.97 13.36 13.71
N LYS A 93 14.72 13.69 13.95
CA LYS A 93 13.60 12.74 14.08
C LYS A 93 13.32 12.06 12.74
N PRO A 94 13.22 10.70 12.68
CA PRO A 94 12.73 10.02 11.49
C PRO A 94 11.29 10.48 11.15
N PRO A 95 10.93 10.58 9.86
CA PRO A 95 9.60 11.03 9.45
C PRO A 95 8.55 9.96 9.75
N ILE A 96 7.31 10.40 9.91
CA ILE A 96 6.14 9.52 9.85
C ILE A 96 5.55 9.69 8.45
N PRO A 97 5.52 8.64 7.62
CA PRO A 97 4.91 8.71 6.29
C PRO A 97 3.43 9.11 6.35
N GLY A 98 2.96 9.83 5.34
CA GLY A 98 1.56 10.24 5.21
C GLY A 98 0.62 9.14 4.72
N ALA A 99 1.13 7.92 4.49
CA ALA A 99 0.36 6.76 4.06
C ALA A 99 0.85 5.50 4.78
N THR A 100 0.01 4.49 4.87
CA THR A 100 0.31 3.17 5.43
C THR A 100 1.09 2.33 4.41
N ILE A 101 2.38 2.63 4.22
CA ILE A 101 3.22 2.03 3.19
C ILE A 101 3.47 0.54 3.48
N ALA A 102 3.75 0.21 4.76
CA ALA A 102 4.00 -1.16 5.13
C ALA A 102 2.72 -2.00 5.03
N ASP A 103 1.62 -1.56 5.64
CA ASP A 103 0.37 -2.31 5.63
C ASP A 103 -0.19 -2.45 4.21
N SER A 104 -0.17 -1.38 3.40
CA SER A 104 -0.76 -1.39 2.07
C SER A 104 0.12 -2.09 1.03
N ALA A 105 1.39 -1.69 0.90
CA ALA A 105 2.27 -2.22 -0.15
C ALA A 105 2.99 -3.50 0.30
N ALA A 106 3.69 -3.45 1.44
CA ALA A 106 4.49 -4.57 1.91
C ALA A 106 3.63 -5.73 2.46
N GLY A 107 2.46 -5.45 3.04
CA GLY A 107 1.49 -6.44 3.49
C GLY A 107 0.45 -6.76 2.42
N GLY A 108 -0.48 -5.83 2.17
CA GLY A 108 -1.66 -6.07 1.34
C GLY A 108 -1.36 -6.43 -0.12
N MET A 109 -0.57 -5.62 -0.82
CA MET A 109 -0.21 -5.92 -2.21
C MET A 109 0.66 -7.18 -2.31
N HIS A 110 1.60 -7.39 -1.36
CA HIS A 110 2.41 -8.61 -1.32
C HIS A 110 1.53 -9.85 -1.12
N ALA A 111 0.56 -9.82 -0.19
CA ALA A 111 -0.40 -10.90 -0.01
C ALA A 111 -1.19 -11.18 -1.29
N CYS A 112 -1.72 -10.13 -1.96
CA CYS A 112 -2.43 -10.28 -3.22
C CYS A 112 -1.57 -10.95 -4.31
N LEU A 113 -0.31 -10.51 -4.48
CA LEU A 113 0.61 -11.10 -5.46
C LEU A 113 0.91 -12.56 -5.15
N SER A 114 1.17 -12.88 -3.87
CA SER A 114 1.44 -14.25 -3.42
C SER A 114 0.23 -15.16 -3.62
N ILE A 115 -0.97 -14.69 -3.30
CA ILE A 115 -2.23 -15.42 -3.54
C ILE A 115 -2.44 -15.68 -5.03
N MET A 116 -2.27 -14.66 -5.89
CA MET A 116 -2.42 -14.84 -7.34
C MET A 116 -1.41 -15.86 -7.88
N ALA A 117 -0.16 -15.81 -7.45
CA ALA A 117 0.88 -16.77 -7.85
C ALA A 117 0.52 -18.20 -7.39
N ALA A 118 0.01 -18.38 -6.17
CA ALA A 118 -0.44 -19.64 -5.64
C ALA A 118 -1.66 -20.20 -6.40
N LEU A 119 -2.64 -19.35 -6.74
CA LEU A 119 -3.79 -19.72 -7.57
C LEU A 119 -3.34 -20.19 -8.96
N MET A 120 -2.42 -19.48 -9.60
CA MET A 120 -1.86 -19.89 -10.90
C MET A 120 -1.09 -21.22 -10.81
N ARG A 121 -0.39 -21.48 -9.70
CA ARG A 121 0.29 -22.76 -9.46
C ARG A 121 -0.73 -23.88 -9.24
N ARG A 122 -1.77 -23.63 -8.46
CA ARG A 122 -2.87 -24.56 -8.19
C ARG A 122 -3.53 -25.08 -9.47
N GLU A 123 -3.72 -24.23 -10.48
CA GLU A 123 -4.29 -24.65 -11.77
C GLU A 123 -3.43 -25.73 -12.49
N ARG A 124 -2.14 -25.77 -12.20
CA ARG A 124 -1.22 -26.77 -12.79
C ARG A 124 -1.02 -28.01 -11.90
N THR A 125 -1.04 -27.83 -10.58
CA THR A 125 -0.74 -28.91 -9.62
C THR A 125 -1.99 -29.58 -9.08
N GLY A 126 -3.13 -28.89 -9.07
CA GLY A 126 -4.36 -29.32 -8.42
C GLY A 126 -4.37 -29.13 -6.90
N GLU A 127 -3.28 -28.66 -6.31
CA GLU A 127 -3.10 -28.53 -4.86
C GLU A 127 -3.09 -27.08 -4.42
N GLY A 128 -3.69 -26.81 -3.24
CA GLY A 128 -3.61 -25.51 -2.55
C GLY A 128 -2.27 -25.30 -1.87
N GLU A 129 -2.14 -24.17 -1.17
CA GLU A 129 -0.87 -23.78 -0.55
C GLU A 129 -1.10 -22.89 0.68
N TYR A 130 -0.19 -23.01 1.65
CA TYR A 130 -0.07 -22.08 2.77
C TYR A 130 0.91 -20.96 2.43
N LEU A 131 0.50 -19.73 2.69
CA LEU A 131 1.29 -18.52 2.46
C LEU A 131 1.46 -17.78 3.79
N ASP A 132 2.69 -17.67 4.26
CA ASP A 132 3.07 -16.79 5.37
C ASP A 132 3.57 -15.46 4.80
N VAL A 133 2.81 -14.40 5.00
CA VAL A 133 3.14 -13.05 4.51
C VAL A 133 3.48 -12.16 5.70
N SER A 134 4.77 -11.93 5.90
CA SER A 134 5.30 -10.97 6.87
C SER A 134 5.31 -9.56 6.29
N VAL A 135 4.62 -8.62 6.94
CA VAL A 135 4.65 -7.21 6.53
C VAL A 135 6.07 -6.64 6.63
N ALA A 136 6.81 -6.98 7.70
CA ALA A 136 8.20 -6.53 7.88
C ALA A 136 9.12 -7.04 6.76
N GLU A 137 8.96 -8.30 6.31
CA GLU A 137 9.71 -8.83 5.16
C GLU A 137 9.31 -8.18 3.83
N GLY A 138 8.03 -7.84 3.67
CA GLY A 138 7.60 -7.05 2.52
C GLY A 138 8.26 -5.68 2.46
N VAL A 139 8.56 -5.05 3.62
CA VAL A 139 9.36 -3.81 3.67
C VAL A 139 10.79 -4.06 3.18
N LEU A 140 11.41 -5.23 3.47
CA LEU A 140 12.73 -5.56 2.92
C LEU A 140 12.70 -5.60 1.39
N GLY A 141 11.62 -6.13 0.81
CA GLY A 141 11.41 -6.09 -0.65
C GLY A 141 11.41 -4.67 -1.21
N LEU A 142 10.76 -3.71 -0.54
CA LEU A 142 10.77 -2.30 -0.92
C LEU A 142 12.14 -1.63 -0.73
N MET A 143 12.93 -2.12 0.22
CA MET A 143 14.25 -1.60 0.59
C MET A 143 15.41 -2.35 -0.06
N SER A 144 15.14 -3.31 -0.94
CA SER A 144 16.14 -4.22 -1.52
C SER A 144 17.32 -3.47 -2.17
N LEU A 145 17.06 -2.36 -2.88
CA LEU A 145 18.10 -1.55 -3.49
C LEU A 145 19.23 -1.18 -2.51
N TYR A 146 18.86 -0.72 -1.33
CA TYR A 146 19.84 -0.25 -0.33
C TYR A 146 20.38 -1.37 0.55
N ILE A 147 19.55 -2.36 0.84
CA ILE A 147 19.96 -3.53 1.63
C ILE A 147 20.97 -4.37 0.84
N ASP A 148 20.71 -4.63 -0.44
CA ASP A 148 21.57 -5.43 -1.30
C ASP A 148 22.90 -4.70 -1.57
N ASP A 149 22.88 -3.38 -1.77
CA ASP A 149 24.11 -2.58 -1.89
C ASP A 149 24.94 -2.67 -0.61
N HIS A 150 24.32 -2.50 0.57
CA HIS A 150 25.00 -2.67 1.84
C HIS A 150 25.63 -4.06 1.99
N LEU A 151 24.88 -5.12 1.71
CA LEU A 151 25.32 -6.50 1.84
C LEU A 151 26.46 -6.83 0.85
N ALA A 152 26.43 -6.25 -0.35
CA ALA A 152 27.40 -6.52 -1.38
C ALA A 152 28.70 -5.70 -1.22
N THR A 153 28.61 -4.45 -0.75
CA THR A 153 29.70 -3.48 -0.79
C THR A 153 30.15 -2.99 0.58
N GLY A 154 29.32 -3.15 1.62
CA GLY A 154 29.50 -2.54 2.92
C GLY A 154 29.11 -1.06 2.98
N ALA A 155 28.46 -0.51 1.94
CA ALA A 155 27.90 0.84 1.96
C ALA A 155 26.98 1.03 3.15
N MET A 156 26.95 2.25 3.70
CA MET A 156 26.10 2.57 4.87
C MET A 156 24.99 3.55 4.46
N PRO A 157 23.85 3.02 3.97
CA PRO A 157 22.72 3.86 3.57
C PRO A 157 22.20 4.71 4.74
N GLY A 158 21.79 5.92 4.43
CA GLY A 158 21.22 6.87 5.39
C GLY A 158 20.49 8.00 4.68
N PRO A 159 19.99 9.00 5.39
CA PRO A 159 19.33 10.16 4.77
C PRO A 159 20.29 10.86 3.80
N GLY A 160 19.81 11.18 2.60
CA GLY A 160 20.61 11.90 1.59
C GLY A 160 21.88 11.15 1.11
N HIS A 161 21.93 9.83 1.24
CA HIS A 161 23.12 9.06 0.83
C HIS A 161 23.14 8.74 -0.66
N ASP A 162 22.00 8.74 -1.31
CA ASP A 162 21.83 8.33 -2.71
C ASP A 162 20.97 9.33 -3.49
N VAL A 163 20.96 9.22 -4.82
CA VAL A 163 20.15 10.05 -5.71
C VAL A 163 18.70 10.08 -5.25
N LEU A 164 18.10 8.90 -5.02
CA LEU A 164 16.68 8.77 -4.69
C LEU A 164 16.34 9.12 -3.22
N THR A 165 17.34 9.48 -2.43
CA THR A 165 17.16 9.90 -1.04
C THR A 165 17.56 11.36 -0.80
N GLY A 166 17.65 12.17 -1.87
CA GLY A 166 17.86 13.61 -1.76
C GLY A 166 19.33 14.05 -1.65
N ARG A 167 20.30 13.22 -2.08
CA ARG A 167 21.72 13.61 -2.12
C ARG A 167 21.96 14.84 -2.96
N TYR A 168 21.29 14.93 -4.10
CA TYR A 168 21.50 15.97 -5.12
C TYR A 168 20.29 16.90 -5.23
N ALA A 169 20.54 18.16 -5.54
CA ALA A 169 19.52 19.20 -5.69
C ALA A 169 18.46 18.90 -6.75
N PHE A 170 18.75 18.06 -7.73
CA PHE A 170 17.81 17.65 -8.77
C PHE A 170 16.84 16.53 -8.36
N TYR A 171 16.95 16.03 -7.13
CA TYR A 171 16.01 15.07 -6.57
C TYR A 171 15.62 15.51 -5.15
N ASP A 172 14.73 16.52 -5.09
CA ASP A 172 14.37 17.21 -3.85
C ASP A 172 13.01 17.91 -4.01
N THR A 173 12.52 18.52 -2.94
CA THR A 173 11.30 19.34 -2.96
C THR A 173 11.63 20.81 -2.68
N TYR A 174 10.94 21.72 -3.38
CA TYR A 174 11.19 23.15 -3.27
C TYR A 174 9.91 23.93 -2.99
N GLN A 175 9.99 24.87 -2.03
CA GLN A 175 8.88 25.74 -1.72
C GLN A 175 8.80 26.90 -2.73
N CYS A 176 7.58 27.17 -3.17
CA CYS A 176 7.24 28.26 -4.06
C CYS A 176 6.79 29.50 -3.27
N ARG A 177 6.62 30.63 -3.97
CA ARG A 177 6.26 31.94 -3.38
C ARG A 177 4.97 31.92 -2.58
N ASP A 178 3.97 31.16 -3.05
CA ASP A 178 2.65 31.00 -2.41
C ASP A 178 2.63 30.03 -1.21
N GLY A 179 3.78 29.45 -0.87
CA GLY A 179 3.91 28.45 0.17
C GLY A 179 3.63 27.01 -0.30
N GLY A 180 3.15 26.83 -1.54
CA GLY A 180 3.04 25.53 -2.19
C GLY A 180 4.42 24.92 -2.47
N TRP A 181 4.46 23.62 -2.78
CA TRP A 181 5.69 22.87 -3.03
C TRP A 181 5.68 22.20 -4.38
N VAL A 182 6.85 22.10 -5.00
CA VAL A 182 7.10 21.24 -6.16
C VAL A 182 8.08 20.14 -5.80
N ALA A 183 7.91 18.98 -6.42
CA ALA A 183 8.87 17.87 -6.39
C ALA A 183 9.67 17.89 -7.69
N VAL A 184 10.98 17.78 -7.58
CA VAL A 184 11.94 17.71 -8.68
C VAL A 184 12.56 16.33 -8.72
N GLY A 185 12.57 15.67 -9.89
CA GLY A 185 13.16 14.37 -10.12
C GLY A 185 13.98 14.33 -11.42
N ALA A 186 14.75 15.36 -11.71
CA ALA A 186 15.47 15.58 -12.99
C ALA A 186 16.77 14.76 -13.09
N ILE A 187 16.66 13.41 -13.03
CA ILE A 187 17.80 12.48 -12.96
C ILE A 187 18.60 12.45 -14.26
N GLU A 188 17.93 12.39 -15.41
CA GLU A 188 18.58 12.36 -16.70
C GLU A 188 19.21 13.73 -17.04
N ALA A 189 20.43 13.71 -17.58
CA ALA A 189 21.20 14.92 -17.82
C ALA A 189 20.47 15.97 -18.69
N HIS A 190 19.60 15.55 -19.60
CA HIS A 190 18.84 16.50 -20.43
C HIS A 190 17.69 17.14 -19.62
N PHE A 191 16.99 16.42 -18.74
CA PHE A 191 15.98 16.99 -17.86
C PHE A 191 16.59 17.99 -16.88
N TYR A 192 17.77 17.67 -16.33
CA TYR A 192 18.49 18.58 -15.46
C TYR A 192 18.91 19.86 -16.15
N ARG A 193 19.46 19.78 -17.38
CA ARG A 193 19.80 20.98 -18.18
C ARG A 193 18.58 21.82 -18.53
N ASN A 194 17.46 21.16 -18.91
CA ASN A 194 16.20 21.86 -19.18
C ASN A 194 15.71 22.60 -17.94
N LEU A 195 15.74 21.93 -16.78
CA LEU A 195 15.36 22.52 -15.51
C LEU A 195 16.23 23.74 -15.18
N CYS A 196 17.55 23.61 -15.18
CA CYS A 196 18.47 24.70 -14.89
C CYS A 196 18.21 25.92 -15.77
N LYS A 197 17.98 25.68 -17.06
CA LYS A 197 17.64 26.75 -18.01
C LYS A 197 16.31 27.42 -17.69
N ALA A 198 15.26 26.64 -17.45
CA ALA A 198 13.92 27.16 -17.22
C ALA A 198 13.79 27.95 -15.91
N ILE A 199 14.53 27.58 -14.86
CA ILE A 199 14.52 28.30 -13.58
C ILE A 199 15.59 29.40 -13.48
N GLY A 200 16.40 29.62 -14.56
CA GLY A 200 17.43 30.65 -14.62
C GLY A 200 18.68 30.33 -13.79
N CYS A 201 19.04 29.05 -13.72
CA CYS A 201 20.20 28.52 -13.00
C CYS A 201 21.19 27.80 -13.94
N GLU A 202 21.35 28.28 -15.18
CA GLU A 202 22.15 27.65 -16.26
C GLU A 202 23.61 27.42 -15.87
N GLN A 203 24.17 28.21 -14.95
CA GLN A 203 25.52 28.04 -14.43
C GLN A 203 25.76 26.66 -13.81
N TRP A 204 24.69 25.97 -13.38
CA TRP A 204 24.75 24.64 -12.76
C TRP A 204 24.55 23.47 -13.73
N SER A 205 24.25 23.72 -15.00
CA SER A 205 23.89 22.68 -15.99
C SER A 205 24.89 21.54 -16.15
N GLU A 206 26.19 21.80 -15.90
CA GLU A 206 27.27 20.82 -16.00
C GLU A 206 27.72 20.29 -14.61
N HIS A 207 27.03 20.66 -13.51
CA HIS A 207 27.39 20.31 -12.14
C HIS A 207 26.37 19.35 -11.47
N GLN A 208 25.68 18.54 -12.28
CA GLN A 208 24.59 17.67 -11.80
C GLN A 208 25.01 16.74 -10.66
N TYR A 209 26.16 16.09 -10.79
CA TYR A 209 26.68 15.12 -9.82
C TYR A 209 27.95 15.62 -9.09
N ASP A 210 28.21 16.91 -9.10
CA ASP A 210 29.37 17.50 -8.42
C ASP A 210 29.03 17.73 -6.94
N ASP A 211 29.47 16.81 -6.09
CA ASP A 211 29.23 16.86 -4.64
C ASP A 211 29.75 18.15 -3.98
N ALA A 212 30.77 18.78 -4.55
CA ALA A 212 31.40 19.96 -3.95
C ALA A 212 30.52 21.21 -3.98
N VAL A 213 29.50 21.25 -4.86
CA VAL A 213 28.64 22.44 -5.08
C VAL A 213 27.16 22.20 -4.76
N GLN A 214 26.75 21.01 -4.33
CA GLN A 214 25.34 20.68 -4.17
C GLN A 214 24.60 21.60 -3.19
N ASP A 215 25.22 22.02 -2.13
CA ASP A 215 24.58 22.95 -1.19
C ASP A 215 24.29 24.31 -1.86
N GLN A 216 25.20 24.79 -2.70
CA GLN A 216 25.01 26.05 -3.45
C GLN A 216 23.94 25.87 -4.54
N VAL A 217 23.95 24.75 -5.27
CA VAL A 217 22.90 24.44 -6.26
C VAL A 217 21.52 24.42 -5.60
N ARG A 218 21.40 23.74 -4.47
CA ARG A 218 20.16 23.65 -3.71
C ARG A 218 19.68 25.02 -3.23
N GLU A 219 20.59 25.87 -2.76
CA GLU A 219 20.26 27.24 -2.34
C GLU A 219 19.75 28.08 -3.53
N ASP A 220 20.43 28.02 -4.67
CA ASP A 220 20.02 28.75 -5.88
C ASP A 220 18.67 28.25 -6.43
N PHE A 221 18.41 26.93 -6.35
CA PHE A 221 17.12 26.36 -6.72
C PHE A 221 16.00 26.83 -5.79
N ARG A 222 16.24 26.85 -4.46
CA ARG A 222 15.29 27.43 -3.49
C ARG A 222 14.99 28.88 -3.81
N ALA A 223 16.02 29.68 -4.09
CA ALA A 223 15.86 31.08 -4.45
C ALA A 223 15.12 31.26 -5.79
N ALA A 224 15.29 30.35 -6.74
CA ALA A 224 14.58 30.38 -8.01
C ALA A 224 13.10 30.05 -7.84
N PHE A 225 12.77 28.92 -7.19
CA PHE A 225 11.39 28.49 -7.02
C PHE A 225 10.58 29.45 -6.15
N ALA A 226 11.18 30.12 -5.17
CA ALA A 226 10.54 31.15 -4.34
C ALA A 226 10.10 32.42 -5.12
N LYS A 227 10.44 32.57 -6.40
CA LYS A 227 10.07 33.76 -7.20
C LYS A 227 8.65 33.73 -7.75
N ARG A 228 8.05 32.54 -7.91
CA ARG A 228 6.73 32.36 -8.53
C ARG A 228 5.87 31.38 -7.72
N ASP A 229 4.57 31.41 -7.98
CA ASP A 229 3.62 30.49 -7.38
C ASP A 229 3.77 29.09 -7.95
N ARG A 230 3.40 28.07 -7.18
CA ARG A 230 3.53 26.65 -7.54
C ARG A 230 2.92 26.35 -8.92
N ASP A 231 1.68 26.75 -9.11
CA ASP A 231 0.93 26.41 -10.33
C ASP A 231 1.48 27.11 -11.57
N ASP A 232 2.05 28.31 -11.42
CA ASP A 232 2.77 28.99 -12.50
C ASP A 232 4.04 28.22 -12.92
N TRP A 233 4.79 27.68 -11.93
CA TRP A 233 5.94 26.84 -12.21
C TRP A 233 5.54 25.54 -12.88
N VAL A 234 4.53 24.86 -12.37
CA VAL A 234 4.06 23.58 -12.91
C VAL A 234 3.57 23.72 -14.34
N ALA A 235 2.80 24.78 -14.65
CA ALA A 235 2.31 25.03 -16.01
C ALA A 235 3.44 25.22 -17.04
N GLU A 236 4.58 25.76 -16.62
CA GLU A 236 5.75 25.95 -17.49
C GLU A 236 6.65 24.73 -17.51
N LEU A 237 6.96 24.17 -16.35
CA LEU A 237 8.01 23.14 -16.21
C LEU A 237 7.52 21.73 -16.55
N ALA A 238 6.33 21.33 -16.13
CA ALA A 238 5.87 19.96 -16.32
C ALA A 238 5.85 19.52 -17.80
N PRO A 239 5.40 20.35 -18.79
CA PRO A 239 5.44 19.97 -20.19
C PRO A 239 6.82 20.17 -20.87
N ALA A 240 7.83 20.69 -20.16
CA ALA A 240 9.12 21.09 -20.71
C ALA A 240 10.25 20.07 -20.49
N ASP A 241 9.93 18.81 -20.25
CA ASP A 241 10.90 17.74 -19.98
C ASP A 241 11.87 18.13 -18.82
N THR A 242 11.33 18.52 -17.68
CA THR A 242 12.09 18.93 -16.48
C THR A 242 11.90 18.01 -15.28
N CYS A 243 10.99 17.04 -15.36
CA CYS A 243 10.61 16.17 -14.25
C CYS A 243 10.19 16.94 -12.99
N VAL A 244 9.38 17.99 -13.15
CA VAL A 244 8.79 18.76 -12.05
C VAL A 244 7.31 18.46 -11.96
N ALA A 245 6.84 18.21 -10.73
CA ALA A 245 5.43 17.96 -10.43
C ALA A 245 4.99 18.74 -9.18
N PRO A 246 3.70 19.11 -9.05
CA PRO A 246 3.19 19.75 -7.86
C PRO A 246 3.09 18.77 -6.69
N VAL A 247 3.33 19.23 -5.48
CA VAL A 247 2.95 18.49 -4.26
C VAL A 247 1.52 18.92 -3.93
N TYR A 248 0.57 18.04 -4.21
CA TYR A 248 -0.85 18.30 -4.05
C TYR A 248 -1.36 17.98 -2.66
N SER A 249 -2.32 18.79 -2.18
CA SER A 249 -3.22 18.40 -1.10
C SER A 249 -4.22 17.33 -1.56
N ILE A 250 -4.89 16.66 -0.62
CA ILE A 250 -5.90 15.64 -0.96
C ILE A 250 -7.07 16.24 -1.75
N ASP A 251 -7.46 17.49 -1.46
CA ASP A 251 -8.51 18.19 -2.23
C ASP A 251 -8.07 18.43 -3.68
N GLU A 252 -6.83 18.86 -3.89
CA GLU A 252 -6.27 19.05 -5.23
C GLU A 252 -6.16 17.72 -5.99
N VAL A 253 -5.73 16.63 -5.33
CA VAL A 253 -5.71 15.29 -5.93
C VAL A 253 -7.12 14.89 -6.40
N ALA A 254 -8.15 15.08 -5.57
CA ALA A 254 -9.53 14.74 -5.91
C ALA A 254 -10.09 15.55 -7.10
N ASN A 255 -9.56 16.76 -7.33
CA ASN A 255 -10.00 17.67 -8.38
C ASN A 255 -9.04 17.72 -9.59
N ASP A 256 -7.92 16.98 -9.56
CA ASP A 256 -6.93 17.01 -10.64
C ASP A 256 -7.53 16.54 -11.98
N PRO A 257 -7.41 17.33 -13.06
CA PRO A 257 -8.01 17.01 -14.35
C PRO A 257 -7.46 15.72 -14.98
N HIS A 258 -6.16 15.43 -14.80
CA HIS A 258 -5.53 14.24 -15.36
C HIS A 258 -6.04 12.98 -14.68
N LEU A 259 -6.08 12.96 -13.33
CA LEU A 259 -6.58 11.81 -12.58
C LEU A 259 -8.06 11.56 -12.84
N ASN A 260 -8.87 12.63 -12.94
CA ASN A 260 -10.29 12.52 -13.30
C ASN A 260 -10.48 11.99 -14.73
N ALA A 261 -9.72 12.48 -15.71
CA ALA A 261 -9.79 11.99 -17.08
C ALA A 261 -9.37 10.52 -17.23
N ARG A 262 -8.53 10.02 -16.33
CA ARG A 262 -8.11 8.61 -16.27
C ARG A 262 -9.09 7.71 -15.51
N GLY A 263 -10.20 8.26 -14.96
CA GLY A 263 -11.15 7.48 -14.19
C GLY A 263 -10.63 7.00 -12.83
N ALA A 264 -9.65 7.73 -12.25
CA ALA A 264 -9.10 7.37 -10.94
C ALA A 264 -10.11 7.47 -9.79
N PHE A 265 -11.24 8.14 -10.01
CA PHE A 265 -12.33 8.28 -9.07
C PHE A 265 -13.61 7.70 -9.64
N SER A 266 -14.43 7.09 -8.78
CA SER A 266 -15.76 6.55 -9.11
C SER A 266 -16.82 7.09 -8.17
N GLU A 267 -18.08 6.98 -8.58
CA GLU A 267 -19.23 7.25 -7.72
C GLU A 267 -19.55 6.02 -6.87
N ALA A 268 -19.91 6.25 -5.62
CA ALA A 268 -20.53 5.25 -4.75
C ALA A 268 -21.87 5.76 -4.26
N ALA A 269 -22.84 4.85 -4.07
CA ALA A 269 -24.16 5.14 -3.54
C ALA A 269 -24.35 4.42 -2.21
N HIS A 270 -24.73 5.15 -1.15
CA HIS A 270 -25.05 4.61 0.16
C HIS A 270 -26.48 4.99 0.53
N SER A 271 -27.27 4.05 1.09
CA SER A 271 -28.67 4.26 1.43
C SER A 271 -28.91 5.52 2.28
N ASP A 272 -28.09 5.74 3.29
CA ASP A 272 -28.28 6.80 4.27
C ASP A 272 -27.47 8.07 3.98
N ARG A 273 -26.38 7.98 3.18
CA ARG A 273 -25.45 9.08 2.90
C ARG A 273 -25.59 9.66 1.50
N GLY A 274 -26.40 9.03 0.64
CA GLY A 274 -26.52 9.39 -0.77
C GLY A 274 -25.25 9.05 -1.56
N ASN A 275 -25.08 9.70 -2.71
CA ASN A 275 -23.91 9.49 -3.57
C ASN A 275 -22.70 10.29 -3.08
N PHE A 276 -21.53 9.68 -3.20
CA PHE A 276 -20.25 10.32 -2.93
C PHE A 276 -19.16 9.75 -3.83
N ARG A 277 -18.07 10.51 -3.99
CA ARG A 277 -16.90 10.08 -4.76
C ARG A 277 -15.95 9.28 -3.88
N GLN A 278 -15.31 8.28 -4.46
CA GLN A 278 -14.26 7.48 -3.84
C GLN A 278 -13.13 7.22 -4.85
N VAL A 279 -12.00 6.70 -4.38
CA VAL A 279 -10.97 6.15 -5.26
C VAL A 279 -11.61 5.00 -6.04
N GLY A 280 -11.45 5.03 -7.35
CA GLY A 280 -12.08 4.10 -8.27
C GLY A 280 -11.23 2.85 -8.53
N TYR A 281 -11.39 2.31 -9.72
CA TYR A 281 -10.71 1.09 -10.17
C TYR A 281 -9.31 1.44 -10.68
N VAL A 282 -8.34 1.59 -9.77
CA VAL A 282 -6.96 2.01 -10.10
C VAL A 282 -6.05 0.87 -10.54
N LEU A 283 -6.47 -0.38 -10.40
CA LEU A 283 -5.71 -1.52 -10.92
C LEU A 283 -5.93 -1.66 -12.43
N ALA A 284 -4.84 -1.75 -13.18
CA ALA A 284 -4.91 -1.91 -14.63
C ALA A 284 -5.63 -3.22 -15.02
N GLY A 285 -6.51 -3.14 -16.02
CA GLY A 285 -7.29 -4.28 -16.50
C GLY A 285 -8.58 -4.57 -15.72
N MET A 286 -8.95 -3.74 -14.77
CA MET A 286 -10.26 -3.79 -14.14
C MET A 286 -11.28 -3.02 -14.98
N ASP A 287 -12.43 -3.63 -15.22
CA ASP A 287 -13.57 -2.96 -15.82
C ASP A 287 -14.32 -2.15 -14.74
N ALA A 288 -14.55 -0.86 -15.00
CA ALA A 288 -15.42 -0.06 -14.15
C ALA A 288 -16.87 -0.52 -14.34
N PRO A 289 -17.65 -0.69 -13.27
CA PRO A 289 -19.08 -1.00 -13.40
C PRO A 289 -19.84 0.17 -14.03
N ASP A 290 -20.93 -0.15 -14.71
CA ASP A 290 -21.87 0.85 -15.19
C ASP A 290 -22.63 1.47 -13.99
N GLY A 291 -22.30 2.72 -13.67
CA GLY A 291 -22.94 3.49 -12.59
C GLY A 291 -22.22 3.41 -11.23
N PRO A 292 -22.84 4.03 -10.19
CA PRO A 292 -22.25 4.09 -8.85
C PRO A 292 -22.10 2.71 -8.22
N ALA A 293 -20.96 2.46 -7.59
CA ALA A 293 -20.76 1.27 -6.78
C ALA A 293 -21.67 1.31 -5.54
N GLU A 294 -22.32 0.21 -5.20
CA GLU A 294 -23.09 0.12 -3.96
C GLU A 294 -22.16 0.12 -2.74
N ALA A 295 -22.24 1.19 -1.94
CA ALA A 295 -21.61 1.24 -0.63
C ALA A 295 -22.58 0.66 0.40
N ARG A 296 -22.35 -0.59 0.80
CA ARG A 296 -23.26 -1.29 1.71
C ARG A 296 -23.04 -0.85 3.15
N ASP A 297 -24.11 -0.88 3.93
CA ASP A 297 -24.01 -0.78 5.38
C ASP A 297 -23.41 -2.09 5.93
N ALA A 298 -22.30 -1.99 6.65
CA ALA A 298 -21.62 -3.15 7.26
C ALA A 298 -22.50 -3.92 8.27
N ARG A 299 -23.63 -3.33 8.68
CA ARG A 299 -24.61 -4.02 9.54
C ARG A 299 -25.55 -4.95 8.75
N ILE A 300 -25.53 -4.86 7.42
CA ILE A 300 -26.36 -5.71 6.56
C ILE A 300 -25.48 -6.86 6.06
N THR A 301 -25.65 -8.02 6.67
CA THR A 301 -24.91 -9.22 6.30
C THR A 301 -25.71 -10.11 5.35
N GLN A 302 -25.01 -11.05 4.74
CA GLN A 302 -25.59 -12.07 3.86
C GLN A 302 -25.38 -13.47 4.45
N THR A 303 -25.27 -13.55 5.78
CA THR A 303 -24.97 -14.77 6.53
C THR A 303 -25.86 -15.93 6.12
N ASP A 304 -27.21 -15.71 6.12
CA ASP A 304 -28.17 -16.74 5.75
C ASP A 304 -28.00 -17.24 4.31
N ALA A 305 -27.79 -16.32 3.38
CA ALA A 305 -27.63 -16.67 1.97
C ALA A 305 -26.36 -17.51 1.77
N LEU A 306 -25.23 -17.07 2.34
CA LEU A 306 -23.94 -17.75 2.21
C LEU A 306 -23.93 -19.14 2.85
N LEU A 307 -24.43 -19.25 4.08
CA LEU A 307 -24.49 -20.53 4.77
C LEU A 307 -25.54 -21.46 4.17
N GLY A 308 -26.66 -20.91 3.68
CA GLY A 308 -27.68 -21.67 2.97
C GLY A 308 -27.17 -22.24 1.64
N GLU A 309 -26.44 -21.45 0.84
CA GLU A 309 -25.77 -21.90 -0.38
C GLU A 309 -24.70 -22.96 -0.07
N ALA A 310 -24.03 -22.85 1.07
CA ALA A 310 -23.09 -23.86 1.56
C ALA A 310 -23.76 -25.16 2.06
N GLY A 311 -25.10 -25.19 2.13
CA GLY A 311 -25.89 -26.38 2.48
C GLY A 311 -26.46 -26.41 3.90
N MET A 312 -26.41 -25.28 4.64
CA MET A 312 -27.01 -25.20 5.96
C MET A 312 -28.53 -25.02 5.86
N THR A 313 -29.27 -25.75 6.68
CA THR A 313 -30.74 -25.67 6.66
C THR A 313 -31.26 -24.42 7.37
N ALA A 314 -32.44 -23.95 7.00
CA ALA A 314 -33.07 -22.78 7.65
C ALA A 314 -33.31 -23.01 9.16
N GLU A 315 -33.56 -24.24 9.57
CA GLU A 315 -33.73 -24.62 10.98
C GLU A 315 -32.41 -24.47 11.74
N THR A 316 -31.30 -24.91 11.15
CA THR A 316 -29.96 -24.76 11.72
C THR A 316 -29.55 -23.28 11.83
N LEU A 317 -29.79 -22.49 10.79
CA LEU A 317 -29.54 -21.04 10.78
C LEU A 317 -30.32 -20.33 11.90
N ALA A 318 -31.61 -20.65 12.06
CA ALA A 318 -32.43 -20.09 13.13
C ALA A 318 -31.87 -20.42 14.52
N SER A 319 -31.44 -21.68 14.73
CA SER A 319 -30.85 -22.13 16.00
C SER A 319 -29.52 -21.42 16.29
N LEU A 320 -28.62 -21.25 15.30
CA LEU A 320 -27.36 -20.55 15.47
C LEU A 320 -27.57 -19.06 15.79
N ARG A 321 -28.59 -18.44 15.21
CA ARG A 321 -28.96 -17.05 15.52
C ARG A 321 -29.50 -16.90 16.93
N GLU A 322 -30.38 -17.84 17.41
CA GLU A 322 -30.85 -17.84 18.79
C GLU A 322 -29.71 -18.00 19.81
N GLN A 323 -28.65 -18.68 19.43
CA GLN A 323 -27.43 -18.86 20.24
C GLN A 323 -26.47 -17.68 20.14
N GLY A 324 -26.69 -16.71 19.27
CA GLY A 324 -25.84 -15.56 19.02
C GLY A 324 -24.51 -15.92 18.30
N ILE A 325 -24.46 -17.05 17.60
CA ILE A 325 -23.28 -17.53 16.84
C ILE A 325 -23.22 -16.87 15.46
N ILE A 326 -24.37 -16.58 14.89
CA ILE A 326 -24.52 -15.79 13.68
C ILE A 326 -25.51 -14.64 13.92
N ASP A 327 -25.39 -13.55 13.14
CA ASP A 327 -26.35 -12.44 13.19
C ASP A 327 -27.44 -12.51 12.10
#